data_f27883b893f9c8593ab95d3cc8d25019
#
_entry.id   f27883b893f9c8593ab95d3cc8d25019
#
_cell.length_a   1.000
_cell.length_b   1.000
_cell.length_c   1.000
_cell.angle_alpha   90.00
_cell.angle_beta   90.00
_cell.angle_gamma   90.00
#
_symmetry.space_group_name_H-M   'P 1'
#
loop_
_entity.id
_entity.type
_entity.pdbx_description
1 polymer ?
#
loop_
_entity_poly.entity_id
_entity_poly.type
_entity_poly.pdbx_seq_one_letter_code
_entity_poly.pdbx_strand_id
1 'polypeptide(L)'
;MKILMVCLGNICRSPLAEGIMRHKLIENQIDATVESCGFESFHAGDRADRRATQVAAENGVDLSAHRAKTFKVSFFDEFDRIYVMDNKNYSDVASKARNSEDLKKVDYIMNMVYPGSNMAVPDPYYGGQDGFRKTWNMLDAATDKIVDAIKRDKQ
;
A
#
# COMPACT_ATOMS: atom_id res chain seq x y z
N MET A 1 -4.64 15.37 0.33
CA MET A 1 -3.83 14.36 -0.36
C MET A 1 -4.49 13.00 -0.23
N LYS A 2 -4.54 12.25 -1.33
CA LYS A 2 -5.11 10.91 -1.37
C LYS A 2 -4.04 9.92 -1.83
N ILE A 3 -3.83 8.86 -1.07
CA ILE A 3 -2.77 7.86 -1.27
C ILE A 3 -3.39 6.51 -1.58
N LEU A 4 -2.84 5.80 -2.57
CA LEU A 4 -3.28 4.45 -2.94
C LEU A 4 -2.12 3.45 -2.76
N MET A 5 -2.42 2.35 -2.09
CA MET A 5 -1.49 1.22 -1.93
C MET A 5 -1.93 0.08 -2.83
N VAL A 6 -1.02 -0.45 -3.65
CA VAL A 6 -1.35 -1.47 -4.66
C VAL A 6 -0.52 -2.73 -4.47
N CYS A 7 -1.17 -3.89 -4.44
CA CYS A 7 -0.50 -5.18 -4.54
C CYS A 7 -1.26 -6.08 -5.52
N LEU A 8 -0.99 -7.37 -5.56
CA LEU A 8 -1.61 -8.26 -6.54
C LEU A 8 -3.07 -8.55 -6.22
N GLY A 9 -3.35 -9.10 -5.03
CA GLY A 9 -4.69 -9.57 -4.65
C GLY A 9 -5.48 -8.64 -3.75
N ASN A 10 -4.86 -7.62 -3.22
CA ASN A 10 -5.46 -6.69 -2.24
C ASN A 10 -5.99 -7.39 -0.98
N ILE A 11 -5.33 -8.45 -0.56
CA ILE A 11 -5.67 -9.18 0.67
C ILE A 11 -4.53 -9.27 1.68
N CYS A 12 -3.29 -9.03 1.28
CA CYS A 12 -2.11 -9.14 2.17
C CYS A 12 -1.36 -7.81 2.31
N ARG A 13 -0.48 -7.50 1.36
CA ARG A 13 0.45 -6.38 1.47
C ARG A 13 -0.23 -5.02 1.46
N SER A 14 -1.08 -4.75 0.50
CA SER A 14 -1.71 -3.43 0.39
C SER A 14 -2.71 -3.14 1.51
N PRO A 15 -3.49 -4.12 2.02
CA PRO A 15 -4.30 -3.87 3.22
C PRO A 15 -3.47 -3.52 4.45
N LEU A 16 -2.32 -4.18 4.64
CA LEU A 16 -1.40 -3.84 5.74
C LEU A 16 -0.88 -2.42 5.57
N ALA A 17 -0.40 -2.07 4.38
CA ALA A 17 0.11 -0.73 4.10
C ALA A 17 -0.96 0.33 4.33
N GLU A 18 -2.19 0.08 3.88
CA GLU A 18 -3.32 0.98 4.10
C GLU A 18 -3.62 1.16 5.59
N GLY A 19 -3.71 0.07 6.33
CA GLY A 19 -4.03 0.11 7.75
C GLY A 19 -2.97 0.84 8.57
N ILE A 20 -1.70 0.53 8.33
CA ILE A 20 -0.57 1.19 8.98
C ILE A 20 -0.57 2.68 8.66
N MET A 21 -0.72 3.03 7.39
CA MET A 21 -0.69 4.43 6.95
C MET A 21 -1.84 5.22 7.55
N ARG A 22 -3.06 4.66 7.54
CA ARG A 22 -4.23 5.33 8.13
C ARG A 22 -4.00 5.62 9.61
N HIS A 23 -3.48 4.64 10.35
CA HIS A 23 -3.18 4.80 11.78
C HIS A 23 -2.19 5.96 12.00
N LYS A 24 -1.13 6.02 11.20
CA LYS A 24 -0.12 7.08 11.31
C LYS A 24 -0.64 8.45 10.91
N LEU A 25 -1.50 8.52 9.90
CA LEU A 25 -2.13 9.78 9.50
C LEU A 25 -2.98 10.36 10.64
N ILE A 26 -3.76 9.51 11.29
CA ILE A 26 -4.59 9.92 12.44
C ILE A 26 -3.68 10.35 13.60
N GLU A 27 -2.70 9.54 13.94
CA GLU A 27 -1.78 9.78 15.05
C GLU A 27 -1.01 11.08 14.91
N ASN A 28 -0.63 11.42 13.67
CA ASN A 28 0.12 12.64 13.36
C ASN A 28 -0.79 13.82 12.97
N GLN A 29 -2.11 13.67 13.08
CA GLN A 29 -3.08 14.70 12.75
C GLN A 29 -2.91 15.27 11.34
N ILE A 30 -2.64 14.37 10.38
CA ILE A 30 -2.45 14.74 8.98
C ILE A 30 -3.78 14.58 8.24
N ASP A 31 -4.20 15.64 7.54
CA ASP A 31 -5.40 15.65 6.71
C ASP A 31 -5.08 15.01 5.35
N ALA A 32 -5.06 13.69 5.32
CA ALA A 32 -4.85 12.90 4.12
C ALA A 32 -5.64 11.60 4.26
N THR A 33 -5.94 10.95 3.14
CA THR A 33 -6.65 9.67 3.14
C THR A 33 -5.84 8.62 2.41
N VAL A 34 -6.08 7.35 2.74
CA VAL A 34 -5.40 6.22 2.12
C VAL A 34 -6.40 5.11 1.82
N GLU A 35 -6.24 4.50 0.65
CA GLU A 35 -7.01 3.32 0.23
C GLU A 35 -6.04 2.30 -0.37
N SER A 36 -6.55 1.12 -0.71
CA SER A 36 -5.76 0.08 -1.35
C SER A 36 -6.56 -0.65 -2.42
N CYS A 37 -5.85 -1.28 -3.36
CA CYS A 37 -6.46 -2.08 -4.41
C CYS A 37 -5.47 -3.14 -4.92
N GLY A 38 -5.94 -4.02 -5.80
CA GLY A 38 -5.13 -5.03 -6.46
C GLY A 38 -5.47 -5.16 -7.93
N PHE A 39 -4.96 -6.22 -8.56
CA PHE A 39 -5.22 -6.50 -9.97
C PHE A 39 -5.95 -7.83 -10.19
N GLU A 40 -5.97 -8.72 -9.20
CA GLU A 40 -6.70 -9.98 -9.30
C GLU A 40 -8.16 -9.79 -8.91
N SER A 41 -9.06 -9.95 -9.89
CA SER A 41 -10.49 -9.73 -9.68
C SER A 41 -11.14 -10.84 -8.84
N PHE A 42 -10.55 -12.04 -8.78
CA PHE A 42 -11.20 -13.14 -8.07
C PHE A 42 -11.22 -12.95 -6.54
N HIS A 43 -10.38 -12.07 -6.00
CA HIS A 43 -10.42 -11.68 -4.60
C HIS A 43 -11.37 -10.48 -4.32
N ALA A 44 -11.95 -9.88 -5.35
CA ALA A 44 -12.81 -8.70 -5.17
C ALA A 44 -13.94 -8.99 -4.16
N GLY A 45 -14.06 -8.12 -3.17
CA GLY A 45 -15.02 -8.27 -2.08
C GLY A 45 -14.54 -9.10 -0.90
N ASP A 46 -13.39 -9.78 -1.01
CA ASP A 46 -12.85 -10.60 0.06
C ASP A 46 -12.30 -9.73 1.20
N ARG A 47 -12.32 -10.30 2.39
CA ARG A 47 -11.67 -9.71 3.55
C ARG A 47 -10.15 -9.81 3.41
N ALA A 48 -9.41 -9.05 4.20
CA ALA A 48 -7.97 -9.22 4.32
C ALA A 48 -7.65 -10.66 4.77
N ASP A 49 -6.52 -11.19 4.29
CA ASP A 49 -6.02 -12.49 4.70
C ASP A 49 -5.98 -12.56 6.24
N ARG A 50 -6.38 -13.71 6.81
CA ARG A 50 -6.45 -13.87 8.27
C ARG A 50 -5.11 -13.60 8.94
N ARG A 51 -4.00 -13.98 8.32
CA ARG A 51 -2.64 -13.76 8.86
C ARG A 51 -2.27 -12.29 8.85
N ALA A 52 -2.68 -11.55 7.80
CA ALA A 52 -2.51 -10.09 7.75
C ALA A 52 -3.31 -9.42 8.86
N THR A 53 -4.57 -9.82 9.03
CA THR A 53 -5.44 -9.30 10.08
C THR A 53 -4.85 -9.55 11.47
N GLN A 54 -4.28 -10.74 11.68
CA GLN A 54 -3.65 -11.10 12.96
C GLN A 54 -2.44 -10.23 13.26
N VAL A 55 -1.52 -10.07 12.30
CA VAL A 55 -0.33 -9.22 12.48
C VAL A 55 -0.74 -7.77 12.74
N ALA A 56 -1.72 -7.27 12.02
CA ALA A 56 -2.23 -5.91 12.24
C ALA A 56 -2.77 -5.76 13.66
N ALA A 57 -3.59 -6.71 14.12
CA ALA A 57 -4.16 -6.69 15.47
C ALA A 57 -3.09 -6.73 16.55
N GLU A 58 -2.03 -7.51 16.36
CA GLU A 58 -0.88 -7.56 17.27
C GLU A 58 -0.24 -6.18 17.45
N ASN A 59 -0.38 -5.31 16.47
CA ASN A 59 0.20 -3.96 16.46
C ASN A 59 -0.85 -2.85 16.64
N GLY A 60 -2.05 -3.21 17.06
CA GLY A 60 -3.09 -2.24 17.36
C GLY A 60 -3.84 -1.67 16.16
N VAL A 61 -3.75 -2.34 15.01
CA VAL A 61 -4.42 -1.91 13.76
C VAL A 61 -5.52 -2.92 13.41
N ASP A 62 -6.73 -2.41 13.14
CA ASP A 62 -7.89 -3.22 12.81
C ASP A 62 -8.12 -3.23 11.29
N LEU A 63 -8.04 -4.42 10.68
CA LEU A 63 -8.31 -4.61 9.25
C LEU A 63 -9.69 -5.23 8.98
N SER A 64 -10.56 -5.33 9.98
CA SER A 64 -11.85 -6.05 9.84
C SER A 64 -12.78 -5.43 8.80
N ALA A 65 -12.68 -4.13 8.56
CA ALA A 65 -13.53 -3.44 7.58
C ALA A 65 -13.03 -3.57 6.14
N HIS A 66 -11.81 -4.08 5.94
CA HIS A 66 -11.23 -4.16 4.60
C HIS A 66 -12.02 -5.09 3.68
N ARG A 67 -12.23 -4.66 2.43
CA ARG A 67 -12.75 -5.48 1.34
C ARG A 67 -11.92 -5.22 0.11
N ALA A 68 -11.42 -6.30 -0.49
CA ALA A 68 -10.55 -6.22 -1.67
C ALA A 68 -11.30 -5.58 -2.85
N LYS A 69 -10.59 -4.73 -3.59
CA LYS A 69 -11.10 -4.12 -4.83
C LYS A 69 -10.01 -4.07 -5.88
N THR A 70 -10.40 -3.98 -7.15
CA THR A 70 -9.46 -3.94 -8.26
C THR A 70 -9.15 -2.52 -8.68
N PHE A 71 -7.95 -2.36 -9.27
CA PHE A 71 -7.48 -1.09 -9.81
C PHE A 71 -8.39 -0.60 -10.95
N LYS A 72 -8.64 0.70 -10.99
CA LYS A 72 -9.38 1.37 -12.08
C LYS A 72 -8.53 2.49 -12.63
N VAL A 73 -8.61 2.73 -13.94
CA VAL A 73 -7.87 3.83 -14.59
C VAL A 73 -8.21 5.18 -13.97
N SER A 74 -9.48 5.37 -13.53
CA SER A 74 -9.92 6.59 -12.85
C SER A 74 -9.15 6.89 -11.57
N PHE A 75 -8.46 5.89 -10.99
CA PHE A 75 -7.65 6.10 -9.79
C PHE A 75 -6.46 7.03 -10.04
N PHE A 76 -5.97 7.11 -11.29
CA PHE A 76 -4.96 8.11 -11.62
C PHE A 76 -5.46 9.55 -11.41
N ASP A 77 -6.75 9.78 -11.56
CA ASP A 77 -7.35 11.09 -11.32
C ASP A 77 -7.69 11.33 -9.86
N GLU A 78 -8.01 10.27 -9.12
CA GLU A 78 -8.45 10.36 -7.73
C GLU A 78 -7.31 10.46 -6.73
N PHE A 79 -6.19 9.79 -7.00
CA PHE A 79 -5.09 9.67 -6.05
C PHE A 79 -3.90 10.52 -6.47
N ASP A 80 -3.24 11.10 -5.47
CA ASP A 80 -2.06 11.93 -5.67
C ASP A 80 -0.77 11.11 -5.72
N ARG A 81 -0.73 10.02 -4.96
CA ARG A 81 0.41 9.11 -4.88
C ARG A 81 -0.08 7.67 -4.92
N ILE A 82 0.62 6.84 -5.70
CA ILE A 82 0.30 5.42 -5.88
C ILE A 82 1.55 4.62 -5.58
N TYR A 83 1.52 3.84 -4.49
CA TYR A 83 2.65 3.02 -4.08
C TYR A 83 2.40 1.56 -4.41
N VAL A 84 3.38 0.94 -5.09
CA VAL A 84 3.33 -0.47 -5.47
C VAL A 84 4.33 -1.27 -4.64
N MET A 85 4.11 -2.58 -4.54
CA MET A 85 4.89 -3.45 -3.67
C MET A 85 6.07 -4.14 -4.38
N ASP A 86 5.94 -4.38 -5.69
CA ASP A 86 6.95 -5.10 -6.46
C ASP A 86 6.90 -4.74 -7.96
N ASN A 87 7.81 -5.34 -8.75
CA ASN A 87 7.89 -5.09 -10.18
C ASN A 87 6.62 -5.46 -10.93
N LYS A 88 5.96 -6.54 -10.53
CA LYS A 88 4.71 -6.97 -11.18
C LYS A 88 3.63 -5.93 -10.98
N ASN A 89 3.46 -5.44 -9.77
CA ASN A 89 2.48 -4.38 -9.48
C ASN A 89 2.81 -3.11 -10.26
N TYR A 90 4.09 -2.76 -10.32
CA TYR A 90 4.51 -1.59 -11.11
C TYR A 90 4.13 -1.73 -12.58
N SER A 91 4.46 -2.89 -13.18
CA SER A 91 4.11 -3.16 -14.58
C SER A 91 2.60 -3.12 -14.82
N ASP A 92 1.83 -3.69 -13.90
CA ASP A 92 0.37 -3.71 -14.00
C ASP A 92 -0.20 -2.29 -13.98
N VAL A 93 0.23 -1.44 -13.04
CA VAL A 93 -0.23 -0.05 -12.95
C VAL A 93 0.26 0.75 -14.17
N ALA A 94 1.53 0.62 -14.54
CA ALA A 94 2.12 1.34 -15.66
C ALA A 94 1.40 1.02 -16.99
N SER A 95 0.94 -0.22 -17.15
CA SER A 95 0.22 -0.64 -18.37
C SER A 95 -1.13 0.07 -18.51
N LYS A 96 -1.67 0.61 -17.44
CA LYS A 96 -2.94 1.34 -17.43
C LYS A 96 -2.75 2.85 -17.53
N ALA A 97 -1.53 3.35 -17.40
CA ALA A 97 -1.23 4.78 -17.45
C ALA A 97 -1.57 5.33 -18.84
N ARG A 98 -2.19 6.49 -18.86
CA ARG A 98 -2.65 7.15 -20.08
C ARG A 98 -1.58 8.11 -20.64
N ASN A 99 -0.68 8.58 -19.75
CA ASN A 99 0.31 9.62 -20.07
C ASN A 99 1.41 9.63 -19.00
N SER A 100 2.39 10.52 -19.18
CA SER A 100 3.51 10.65 -18.26
C SER A 100 3.10 11.18 -16.87
N GLU A 101 2.04 11.98 -16.82
CA GLU A 101 1.55 12.51 -15.54
C GLU A 101 1.01 11.39 -14.64
N ASP A 102 0.32 10.41 -15.24
CA ASP A 102 -0.13 9.23 -14.50
C ASP A 102 1.06 8.47 -13.92
N LEU A 103 2.10 8.22 -14.72
CA LEU A 103 3.29 7.48 -14.30
C LEU A 103 4.07 8.19 -13.19
N LYS A 104 4.08 9.53 -13.18
CA LYS A 104 4.78 10.29 -12.14
C LYS A 104 4.20 10.07 -10.75
N LYS A 105 2.95 9.63 -10.66
CA LYS A 105 2.29 9.35 -9.38
C LYS A 105 2.69 8.01 -8.79
N VAL A 106 3.31 7.12 -9.58
CA VAL A 106 3.57 5.72 -9.21
C VAL A 106 5.01 5.55 -8.77
N ASP A 107 5.20 4.94 -7.60
CA ASP A 107 6.54 4.57 -7.13
C ASP A 107 6.46 3.29 -6.30
N TYR A 108 7.61 2.61 -6.17
CA TYR A 108 7.74 1.48 -5.26
C TYR A 108 7.73 2.00 -3.83
N ILE A 109 6.94 1.37 -2.96
CA ILE A 109 6.84 1.84 -1.57
C ILE A 109 8.20 1.79 -0.87
N MET A 110 9.03 0.78 -1.17
CA MET A 110 10.35 0.65 -0.54
C MET A 110 11.38 1.68 -1.03
N ASN A 111 11.11 2.41 -2.11
CA ASN A 111 11.93 3.54 -2.50
C ASN A 111 11.87 4.67 -1.47
N MET A 112 10.87 4.68 -0.61
CA MET A 112 10.80 5.64 0.50
C MET A 112 11.88 5.37 1.54
N VAL A 113 12.29 4.11 1.72
CA VAL A 113 13.35 3.71 2.66
C VAL A 113 14.71 3.67 1.96
N TYR A 114 14.75 3.08 0.76
CA TYR A 114 15.98 2.91 -0.03
C TYR A 114 15.77 3.56 -1.40
N PRO A 115 16.00 4.89 -1.51
CA PRO A 115 15.72 5.63 -2.75
C PRO A 115 16.37 5.01 -3.99
N GLY A 116 15.58 4.85 -5.05
CA GLY A 116 16.06 4.34 -6.33
C GLY A 116 16.32 2.84 -6.41
N SER A 117 16.10 2.11 -5.32
CA SER A 117 16.41 0.66 -5.28
C SER A 117 15.38 -0.20 -6.00
N ASN A 118 14.14 0.27 -6.10
CA ASN A 118 12.99 -0.51 -6.59
C ASN A 118 12.86 -1.85 -5.88
N MET A 119 13.17 -1.85 -4.57
CA MET A 119 13.12 -3.06 -3.76
C MET A 119 11.68 -3.56 -3.59
N ALA A 120 11.48 -4.87 -3.74
CA ALA A 120 10.18 -5.49 -3.54
C ALA A 120 9.86 -5.65 -2.05
N VAL A 121 8.56 -5.54 -1.72
CA VAL A 121 8.01 -6.14 -0.50
C VAL A 121 7.57 -7.54 -0.93
N PRO A 122 8.24 -8.62 -0.48
CA PRO A 122 7.91 -9.98 -0.90
C PRO A 122 6.46 -10.33 -0.56
N ASP A 123 5.81 -11.13 -1.42
CA ASP A 123 4.45 -11.58 -1.16
C ASP A 123 4.49 -12.63 -0.03
N PRO A 124 3.86 -12.37 1.13
CA PRO A 124 3.93 -13.29 2.26
C PRO A 124 2.93 -14.44 2.17
N TYR A 125 2.10 -14.50 1.13
CA TYR A 125 0.95 -15.43 1.04
C TYR A 125 1.36 -16.89 1.30
N TYR A 126 2.53 -17.30 0.81
CA TYR A 126 3.04 -18.66 0.98
C TYR A 126 4.06 -18.80 2.12
N GLY A 127 4.34 -17.73 2.86
CA GLY A 127 5.46 -17.65 3.80
C GLY A 127 5.13 -17.85 5.28
N GLY A 128 3.89 -18.18 5.62
CA GLY A 128 3.48 -18.35 7.01
C GLY A 128 3.47 -17.04 7.81
N GLN A 129 3.27 -17.14 9.12
CA GLN A 129 3.10 -15.96 9.98
C GLN A 129 4.36 -15.09 10.07
N ASP A 130 5.54 -15.69 10.05
CA ASP A 130 6.79 -14.94 10.08
C ASP A 130 6.98 -14.07 8.84
N GLY A 131 6.51 -14.54 7.68
CA GLY A 131 6.51 -13.76 6.45
C GLY A 131 5.64 -12.52 6.58
N PHE A 132 4.48 -12.64 7.23
CA PHE A 132 3.58 -11.51 7.49
C PHE A 132 4.20 -10.50 8.46
N ARG A 133 4.93 -10.95 9.47
CA ARG A 133 5.64 -10.06 10.40
C ARG A 133 6.75 -9.28 9.71
N LYS A 134 7.50 -9.92 8.81
CA LYS A 134 8.52 -9.24 8.00
C LYS A 134 7.90 -8.19 7.10
N THR A 135 6.79 -8.53 6.45
CA THR A 135 6.04 -7.59 5.61
C THR A 135 5.58 -6.39 6.43
N TRP A 136 5.03 -6.63 7.62
CA TRP A 136 4.63 -5.55 8.53
C TRP A 136 5.80 -4.61 8.81
N ASN A 137 6.96 -5.16 9.18
CA ASN A 137 8.13 -4.35 9.53
C ASN A 137 8.61 -3.49 8.35
N MET A 138 8.62 -4.05 7.13
CA MET A 138 9.00 -3.30 5.93
C MET A 138 8.03 -2.14 5.67
N LEU A 139 6.74 -2.42 5.75
CA LEU A 139 5.70 -1.43 5.50
C LEU A 139 5.65 -0.36 6.60
N ASP A 140 5.92 -0.76 7.84
CA ASP A 140 6.01 0.18 8.96
C ASP A 140 7.13 1.20 8.73
N ALA A 141 8.30 0.74 8.33
CA ALA A 141 9.43 1.62 8.01
C ALA A 141 9.11 2.55 6.82
N ALA A 142 8.50 2.00 5.77
CA ALA A 142 8.17 2.78 4.57
C ALA A 142 7.13 3.86 4.85
N THR A 143 6.09 3.51 5.61
CA THR A 143 5.02 4.47 5.94
C THR A 143 5.52 5.58 6.85
N ASP A 144 6.47 5.32 7.74
CA ASP A 144 7.14 6.39 8.51
C ASP A 144 7.77 7.42 7.57
N LYS A 145 8.46 6.95 6.52
CA LYS A 145 9.09 7.84 5.55
C LYS A 145 8.07 8.62 4.72
N ILE A 146 6.94 8.01 4.41
CA ILE A 146 5.84 8.71 3.71
C ILE A 146 5.31 9.84 4.59
N VAL A 147 5.08 9.56 5.87
CA VAL A 147 4.62 10.59 6.83
C VAL A 147 5.63 11.74 6.91
N ASP A 148 6.92 11.41 7.02
CA ASP A 148 7.98 12.43 7.06
C ASP A 148 7.97 13.30 5.80
N ALA A 149 7.79 12.69 4.62
CA ALA A 149 7.71 13.42 3.36
C ALA A 149 6.50 14.36 3.31
N ILE A 150 5.35 13.89 3.77
CA ILE A 150 4.14 14.72 3.82
C ILE A 150 4.34 15.91 4.75
N LYS A 151 4.95 15.70 5.92
CA LYS A 151 5.23 16.78 6.87
C LYS A 151 6.18 17.82 6.27
N ARG A 152 7.22 17.39 5.53
CA ARG A 152 8.16 18.31 4.87
C ARG A 152 7.46 19.16 3.80
N ASP A 153 6.57 18.56 3.03
CA ASP A 153 5.87 19.23 1.94
C ASP A 153 4.90 20.29 2.45
N LYS A 154 4.51 20.23 3.72
CA LYS A 154 3.57 21.20 4.35
C LYS A 154 4.28 22.37 5.03
N GLN A 155 5.60 22.38 5.06
CA GLN A 155 6.37 23.47 5.69
C GLN A 155 6.69 24.60 4.72
#